data_a2cc6aceaa84e77d29c06cb87ff61810
#
_entry.id   a2cc6aceaa84e77d29c06cb87ff61810
#
_cell.length_a   1.000
_cell.length_b   1.000
_cell.length_c   1.000
_cell.angle_alpha   90.00
_cell.angle_beta   90.00
_cell.angle_gamma   90.00
#
_symmetry.space_group_name_H-M   'P 1'
#
loop_
_entity.id
_entity.type
_entity.pdbx_description
1 polymer ?
#
loop_
_entity_poly.entity_id
_entity_poly.type
_entity_poly.pdbx_seq_one_letter_code
_entity_poly.pdbx_strand_id
1 'polypeptide(L)'
;YTMLKGRANYLCTRRLARAMQRADSLFTSPEIAELKRVEQWAKETQDGSLSDFDVEPDLKVWEEVCSERGLCSPKLCGRGSDTASLHSECFFQRARRRFLSADVLVLNHSLFFASLGAIAENAEEEEGGIGDGLLFKNDFVIFDEAQHLDRVASRHIGLSVSSGQMRFNLQRLWNPRTEKGILSFLRKGAVVQKVADALEQAEKLFDEMEFACKALYEKAPRHLREWKELRIRQADIVEDLVSLPLQRVREALGQLIETSEDEETSAELIECNRRIAEIRDAVAVFIGQMAEQHVYWVERTGRNLQNLSLNAAPIDSADFLRRRLFGSGSSVICTSATLAVADLERSDLPVEKRALCSGLDYFINQVGAETARRAQLGSPFDYEQNVKLYVAGKMPDPRSDEYADALSHWIGHFIRMTHGKAFVLFTNGKLMREVAKEMESDFNELGIRALVQGTGTPRAAMLEQFKQDTTSVLFGLDSFWQGVDVPGESLSNVILTRLPF
;
A
#
# COMPACT_ATOMS: atom_id res chain seq x y z
N TYR A 1 11.01 -11.61 19.83
CA TYR A 1 10.62 -11.13 18.50
C TYR A 1 10.08 -9.71 18.56
N THR A 2 10.13 -9.00 17.46
CA THR A 2 9.47 -7.71 17.32
C THR A 2 8.83 -7.55 15.95
N MET A 3 7.71 -6.80 15.92
CA MET A 3 7.05 -6.42 14.67
C MET A 3 7.38 -4.96 14.36
N LEU A 4 7.88 -4.70 13.17
CA LEU A 4 8.10 -3.35 12.68
C LEU A 4 7.06 -3.03 11.58
N LYS A 5 6.38 -1.92 11.75
CA LYS A 5 5.44 -1.36 10.78
C LYS A 5 6.11 -0.23 10.00
N GLY A 6 5.58 0.11 8.84
CA GLY A 6 6.04 1.27 8.09
C GLY A 6 5.98 2.55 8.96
N ARG A 7 6.93 3.45 8.75
CA ARG A 7 7.10 4.67 9.55
C ARG A 7 5.82 5.49 9.72
N ALA A 8 5.06 5.69 8.65
CA ALA A 8 3.81 6.44 8.66
C ALA A 8 2.68 5.82 9.51
N ASN A 9 2.86 4.57 9.98
CA ASN A 9 1.93 3.96 10.93
C ASN A 9 2.15 4.43 12.38
N TYR A 10 3.22 5.14 12.69
CA TYR A 10 3.51 5.58 14.05
C TYR A 10 3.24 7.07 14.23
N LEU A 11 2.65 7.43 15.37
CA LEU A 11 2.51 8.81 15.79
C LEU A 11 3.88 9.45 16.04
N CYS A 12 4.05 10.68 15.58
CA CYS A 12 5.17 11.54 15.96
C CYS A 12 4.70 12.55 17.01
N THR A 13 5.13 12.38 18.26
CA THR A 13 4.74 13.26 19.38
C THR A 13 5.14 14.71 19.15
N ARG A 14 6.26 14.95 18.47
CA ARG A 14 6.74 16.29 18.10
C ARG A 14 5.80 16.94 17.06
N ARG A 15 5.43 16.21 15.99
CA ARG A 15 4.48 16.73 14.99
C ARG A 15 3.10 16.92 15.59
N LEU A 16 2.64 16.06 16.49
CA LEU A 16 1.39 16.24 17.22
C LEU A 16 1.41 17.52 18.05
N ALA A 17 2.44 17.78 18.85
CA ALA A 17 2.56 18.99 19.63
C ALA A 17 2.54 20.24 18.75
N ARG A 18 3.22 20.21 17.60
CA ARG A 18 3.22 21.29 16.61
C ARG A 18 1.85 21.49 15.95
N ALA A 19 1.18 20.39 15.57
CA ALA A 19 -0.15 20.41 15.01
C ALA A 19 -1.16 21.01 15.99
N MET A 20 -1.07 20.67 17.28
CA MET A 20 -1.90 21.26 18.34
C MET A 20 -1.67 22.76 18.49
N GLN A 21 -0.41 23.23 18.46
CA GLN A 21 -0.09 24.67 18.54
C GLN A 21 -0.62 25.46 17.33
N ARG A 22 -0.73 24.82 16.17
CA ARG A 22 -1.14 25.45 14.89
C ARG A 22 -2.51 24.97 14.42
N ALA A 23 -3.32 24.40 15.30
CA ALA A 23 -4.58 23.74 14.94
C ALA A 23 -5.51 24.65 14.12
N ASP A 24 -5.72 25.90 14.55
CA ASP A 24 -6.59 26.85 13.85
C ASP A 24 -6.08 27.24 12.45
N SER A 25 -4.79 27.09 12.20
CA SER A 25 -4.18 27.41 10.90
C SER A 25 -4.13 26.22 9.95
N LEU A 26 -4.15 24.99 10.46
CA LEU A 26 -3.99 23.77 9.68
C LEU A 26 -5.31 23.05 9.39
N PHE A 27 -6.27 23.15 10.32
CA PHE A 27 -7.44 22.28 10.35
C PHE A 27 -8.77 23.03 10.40
N THR A 28 -9.84 22.38 9.96
CA THR A 28 -11.22 22.80 10.17
C THR A 28 -11.71 22.37 11.55
N SER A 29 -12.86 22.89 12.01
CA SER A 29 -13.40 22.55 13.34
C SER A 29 -13.61 21.04 13.58
N PRO A 30 -14.13 20.24 12.64
CA PRO A 30 -14.17 18.78 12.79
C PRO A 30 -12.80 18.14 12.89
N GLU A 31 -11.84 18.57 12.09
CA GLU A 31 -10.46 18.05 12.11
C GLU A 31 -9.74 18.39 13.42
N ILE A 32 -10.02 19.56 14.02
CA ILE A 32 -9.51 19.95 15.35
C ILE A 32 -10.07 19.01 16.44
N ALA A 33 -11.34 18.63 16.36
CA ALA A 33 -11.92 17.67 17.29
C ALA A 33 -11.24 16.30 17.15
N GLU A 34 -10.97 15.89 15.93
CA GLU A 34 -10.24 14.65 15.64
C GLU A 34 -8.79 14.71 16.13
N LEU A 35 -8.09 15.83 15.93
CA LEU A 35 -6.74 16.05 16.44
C LEU A 35 -6.68 15.92 17.98
N LYS A 36 -7.68 16.44 18.70
CA LYS A 36 -7.79 16.27 20.14
C LYS A 36 -8.03 14.83 20.56
N ARG A 37 -8.81 14.06 19.76
CA ARG A 37 -8.98 12.62 19.98
C ARG A 37 -7.64 11.88 19.85
N VAL A 38 -6.85 12.22 18.83
CA VAL A 38 -5.49 11.67 18.67
C VAL A 38 -4.59 12.06 19.83
N GLU A 39 -4.66 13.29 20.33
CA GLU A 39 -3.86 13.73 21.48
C GLU A 39 -4.25 12.96 22.76
N GLN A 40 -5.54 12.71 22.99
CA GLN A 40 -5.98 11.92 24.14
C GLN A 40 -5.49 10.48 24.02
N TRP A 41 -5.69 9.84 22.86
CA TRP A 41 -5.18 8.50 22.58
C TRP A 41 -3.65 8.38 22.76
N ALA A 42 -2.91 9.41 22.36
CA ALA A 42 -1.44 9.42 22.50
C ALA A 42 -0.96 9.29 23.96
N LYS A 43 -1.79 9.61 24.95
CA LYS A 43 -1.49 9.45 26.40
C LYS A 43 -1.72 8.03 26.88
N GLU A 44 -2.55 7.26 26.18
CA GLU A 44 -3.03 5.93 26.58
C GLU A 44 -2.31 4.81 25.82
N THR A 45 -1.95 5.05 24.57
CA THR A 45 -1.29 4.05 23.69
C THR A 45 0.08 3.64 24.19
N GLN A 46 0.36 2.34 24.11
CA GLN A 46 1.69 1.80 24.39
C GLN A 46 2.54 1.66 23.12
N ASP A 47 1.91 1.33 21.99
CA ASP A 47 2.58 1.10 20.71
C ASP A 47 2.69 2.39 19.89
N GLY A 48 1.72 3.26 19.95
CA GLY A 48 1.65 4.51 19.21
C GLY A 48 1.47 4.32 17.72
N SER A 49 0.91 3.19 17.29
CA SER A 49 0.68 2.91 15.87
C SER A 49 -0.81 2.87 15.53
N LEU A 50 -1.15 3.13 14.25
CA LEU A 50 -2.52 3.12 13.75
C LEU A 50 -3.32 1.86 14.13
N SER A 51 -2.67 0.71 14.20
CA SER A 51 -3.36 -0.54 14.56
C SER A 51 -3.79 -0.63 16.02
N ASP A 52 -3.39 0.32 16.85
CA ASP A 52 -3.75 0.44 18.27
C ASP A 52 -4.99 1.34 18.48
N PHE A 53 -5.54 1.89 17.38
CA PHE A 53 -6.81 2.61 17.42
C PHE A 53 -8.00 1.66 17.26
N ASP A 54 -9.05 1.87 18.04
CA ASP A 54 -10.35 1.20 17.83
C ASP A 54 -11.03 1.68 16.54
N VAL A 55 -10.93 2.97 16.25
CA VAL A 55 -11.41 3.60 15.02
C VAL A 55 -10.30 4.46 14.46
N GLU A 56 -9.87 4.16 13.24
CA GLU A 56 -8.80 4.91 12.57
C GLU A 56 -9.10 6.41 12.51
N PRO A 57 -8.10 7.27 12.72
CA PRO A 57 -8.27 8.71 12.62
C PRO A 57 -8.50 9.16 11.18
N ASP A 58 -9.04 10.37 11.02
CA ASP A 58 -9.12 11.01 9.71
C ASP A 58 -7.73 11.06 9.06
N LEU A 59 -7.65 10.64 7.80
CA LEU A 59 -6.39 10.50 7.07
C LEU A 59 -5.60 11.81 7.02
N LYS A 60 -6.28 12.94 6.80
CA LYS A 60 -5.64 14.26 6.72
C LYS A 60 -5.04 14.68 8.06
N VAL A 61 -5.73 14.40 9.17
CA VAL A 61 -5.19 14.65 10.52
C VAL A 61 -4.01 13.74 10.79
N TRP A 62 -4.11 12.45 10.43
CA TRP A 62 -3.03 11.51 10.65
C TRP A 62 -1.77 11.84 9.85
N GLU A 63 -1.89 12.23 8.60
CA GLU A 63 -0.76 12.65 7.74
C GLU A 63 0.03 13.82 8.33
N GLU A 64 -0.62 14.72 9.07
CA GLU A 64 0.04 15.85 9.75
C GLU A 64 0.75 15.45 11.06
N VAL A 65 0.40 14.34 11.67
CA VAL A 65 0.95 13.94 12.98
C VAL A 65 1.76 12.65 12.96
N CYS A 66 1.70 11.85 11.90
CA CYS A 66 2.45 10.60 11.79
C CYS A 66 3.96 10.84 11.66
N SER A 67 4.76 9.81 11.93
CA SER A 67 6.21 9.85 11.74
C SER A 67 6.56 9.87 10.26
N GLU A 68 7.48 10.75 9.87
CA GLU A 68 7.85 11.00 8.49
C GLU A 68 9.36 10.91 8.28
N ARG A 69 9.80 10.42 7.11
CA ARG A 69 11.22 10.38 6.72
C ARG A 69 11.76 11.83 6.67
N GLY A 70 13.02 12.03 7.04
CA GLY A 70 13.62 13.37 7.08
C GLY A 70 13.27 14.17 8.35
N LEU A 71 12.02 14.07 8.83
CA LEU A 71 11.58 14.79 10.04
C LEU A 71 11.75 13.99 11.33
N CYS A 72 11.82 12.66 11.23
CA CYS A 72 12.04 11.78 12.36
C CYS A 72 13.41 11.09 12.26
N SER A 73 14.36 11.57 13.02
CA SER A 73 15.71 10.99 13.15
C SER A 73 16.08 10.73 14.61
N PRO A 74 17.05 9.87 14.91
CA PRO A 74 17.55 9.69 16.27
C PRO A 74 18.04 11.00 16.91
N LYS A 75 18.65 11.90 16.13
CA LYS A 75 19.11 13.22 16.59
C LYS A 75 17.94 14.10 17.01
N LEU A 76 16.88 14.16 16.22
CA LEU A 76 15.73 15.05 16.46
C LEU A 76 14.68 14.47 17.43
N CYS A 77 14.58 13.16 17.53
CA CYS A 77 13.48 12.47 18.24
C CYS A 77 13.95 11.34 19.17
N GLY A 78 15.25 11.06 19.24
CA GLY A 78 15.82 10.01 20.10
C GLY A 78 16.02 10.47 21.55
N ARG A 79 16.43 9.53 22.44
CA ARG A 79 16.73 9.83 23.85
C ARG A 79 17.88 10.83 24.03
N GLY A 80 18.79 10.91 23.08
CA GLY A 80 19.92 11.84 23.08
C GLY A 80 19.66 13.14 22.33
N SER A 81 18.41 13.43 21.91
CA SER A 81 18.11 14.65 21.20
C SER A 81 18.05 15.85 22.14
N ASP A 82 18.39 17.04 21.64
CA ASP A 82 18.31 18.30 22.39
C ASP A 82 16.87 18.62 22.84
N THR A 83 15.88 18.02 22.19
CA THR A 83 14.45 18.16 22.49
C THR A 83 13.89 17.04 23.36
N ALA A 84 14.70 16.08 23.81
CA ALA A 84 14.25 14.93 24.61
C ALA A 84 13.59 15.31 25.95
N SER A 85 13.92 16.48 26.49
CA SER A 85 13.28 17.05 27.68
C SER A 85 11.92 17.70 27.40
N LEU A 86 11.63 18.03 26.14
CA LEU A 86 10.43 18.77 25.73
C LEU A 86 9.35 17.85 25.19
N HIS A 87 9.71 16.64 24.73
CA HIS A 87 8.81 15.69 24.09
C HIS A 87 8.94 14.31 24.71
N SER A 88 7.81 13.61 24.85
CA SER A 88 7.82 12.17 25.14
C SER A 88 8.58 11.42 24.04
N GLU A 89 9.18 10.28 24.38
CA GLU A 89 9.95 9.48 23.43
C GLU A 89 9.13 9.13 22.18
N CYS A 90 9.74 9.33 21.00
CA CYS A 90 9.12 9.01 19.71
C CYS A 90 8.81 7.50 19.60
N PHE A 91 7.57 7.15 19.32
CA PHE A 91 7.12 5.77 19.18
C PHE A 91 7.88 5.00 18.08
N PHE A 92 8.14 5.63 16.94
CA PHE A 92 8.91 5.02 15.86
C PHE A 92 10.36 4.74 16.29
N GLN A 93 11.03 5.68 16.95
CA GLN A 93 12.41 5.46 17.43
C GLN A 93 12.46 4.36 18.51
N ARG A 94 11.44 4.27 19.34
CA ARG A 94 11.29 3.19 20.32
C ARG A 94 11.09 1.83 19.63
N ALA A 95 10.23 1.75 18.61
CA ALA A 95 10.06 0.55 17.81
C ALA A 95 11.35 0.15 17.08
N ARG A 96 12.08 1.13 16.53
CA ARG A 96 13.37 0.91 15.86
C ARG A 96 14.46 0.37 16.81
N ARG A 97 14.51 0.84 18.06
CA ARG A 97 15.46 0.26 19.04
C ARG A 97 15.13 -1.18 19.40
N ARG A 98 13.85 -1.52 19.54
CA ARG A 98 13.41 -2.91 19.73
C ARG A 98 13.79 -3.78 18.54
N PHE A 99 13.65 -3.26 17.33
CA PHE A 99 14.10 -3.90 16.12
C PHE A 99 15.59 -4.29 16.16
N LEU A 100 16.47 -3.37 16.54
CA LEU A 100 17.92 -3.60 16.59
C LEU A 100 18.36 -4.61 17.66
N SER A 101 17.52 -4.90 18.64
CA SER A 101 17.78 -5.83 19.74
C SER A 101 17.00 -7.14 19.65
N ALA A 102 16.23 -7.35 18.59
CA ALA A 102 15.40 -8.54 18.44
C ALA A 102 16.12 -9.65 17.68
N ASP A 103 15.93 -10.89 18.12
CA ASP A 103 16.42 -12.08 17.42
C ASP A 103 15.55 -12.43 16.19
N VAL A 104 14.27 -12.08 16.23
CA VAL A 104 13.31 -12.32 15.15
C VAL A 104 12.54 -11.06 14.84
N LEU A 105 12.54 -10.67 13.56
CA LEU A 105 11.83 -9.50 13.03
C LEU A 105 10.66 -9.95 12.17
N VAL A 106 9.48 -9.41 12.45
CA VAL A 106 8.28 -9.62 11.64
C VAL A 106 7.99 -8.35 10.86
N LEU A 107 7.99 -8.46 9.52
CA LEU A 107 7.81 -7.35 8.58
C LEU A 107 6.79 -7.74 7.52
N ASN A 108 6.13 -6.76 6.90
CA ASN A 108 5.47 -7.03 5.63
C ASN A 108 6.47 -6.94 4.46
N HIS A 109 6.14 -7.59 3.34
CA HIS A 109 7.00 -7.61 2.15
C HIS A 109 7.34 -6.20 1.64
N SER A 110 6.37 -5.28 1.65
CA SER A 110 6.58 -3.89 1.20
C SER A 110 7.65 -3.17 2.01
N LEU A 111 7.63 -3.31 3.34
CA LEU A 111 8.65 -2.69 4.19
C LEU A 111 10.03 -3.31 3.96
N PHE A 112 10.08 -4.63 3.76
CA PHE A 112 11.31 -5.33 3.42
C PHE A 112 11.92 -4.80 2.12
N PHE A 113 11.13 -4.74 1.03
CA PHE A 113 11.63 -4.26 -0.26
C PHE A 113 11.94 -2.76 -0.28
N ALA A 114 11.18 -1.93 0.43
CA ALA A 114 11.51 -0.52 0.60
C ALA A 114 12.90 -0.32 1.24
N SER A 115 13.28 -1.21 2.17
CA SER A 115 14.59 -1.17 2.81
C SER A 115 15.68 -1.78 1.93
N LEU A 116 15.36 -2.78 1.13
CA LEU A 116 16.30 -3.40 0.19
C LEU A 116 16.66 -2.47 -0.97
N GLY A 117 15.69 -1.67 -1.45
CA GLY A 117 15.90 -0.65 -2.49
C GLY A 117 16.77 0.51 -2.00
N ALA A 118 16.56 0.98 -0.77
CA ALA A 118 17.34 2.09 -0.20
C ALA A 118 18.84 1.81 -0.07
N ILE A 119 19.25 0.53 0.05
CA ILE A 119 20.67 0.13 0.05
C ILE A 119 21.32 0.39 -1.33
N ALA A 120 20.53 0.37 -2.41
CA ALA A 120 21.05 0.50 -3.77
C ALA A 120 21.45 1.93 -4.12
N GLU A 121 20.77 2.93 -3.55
CA GLU A 121 20.99 4.34 -3.84
C GLU A 121 22.11 4.97 -3.01
N ASN A 122 22.41 4.43 -1.81
CA ASN A 122 23.36 5.01 -0.86
C ASN A 122 24.66 4.20 -0.69
N ALA A 123 24.96 3.27 -1.60
CA ALA A 123 26.12 2.39 -1.47
C ALA A 123 27.48 3.10 -1.65
N GLU A 124 27.51 4.39 -2.01
CA GLU A 124 28.74 5.15 -2.23
C GLU A 124 29.03 6.29 -1.21
N GLU A 125 28.08 6.63 -0.33
CA GLU A 125 28.26 7.81 0.53
C GLU A 125 27.80 7.62 1.96
N GLU A 126 28.36 6.78 2.78
CA GLU A 126 28.45 7.07 4.24
C GLU A 126 29.12 5.92 5.00
N GLU A 127 30.41 6.06 5.26
CA GLU A 127 31.06 5.39 6.41
C GLU A 127 30.45 5.94 7.71
N GLY A 128 29.58 5.15 8.35
CA GLY A 128 29.16 5.39 9.74
C GLY A 128 27.71 5.69 10.03
N GLY A 129 26.85 5.85 9.03
CA GLY A 129 25.41 5.83 9.23
C GLY A 129 24.89 4.38 9.21
N ILE A 130 24.02 4.01 10.13
CA ILE A 130 23.17 2.81 9.97
C ILE A 130 22.32 3.10 8.73
N GLY A 131 22.91 2.90 7.55
CA GLY A 131 22.18 2.83 6.30
C GLY A 131 21.10 1.78 6.53
N ASP A 132 19.87 2.08 6.18
CA ASP A 132 18.68 1.31 6.54
C ASP A 132 18.64 -0.12 5.95
N GLY A 133 19.79 -0.79 5.82
CA GLY A 133 19.89 -2.18 5.41
C GLY A 133 19.28 -3.09 6.48
N LEU A 134 18.14 -3.72 6.15
CA LEU A 134 17.51 -4.73 6.99
C LEU A 134 18.26 -6.07 6.95
N LEU A 135 19.09 -6.29 5.95
CA LEU A 135 19.83 -7.54 5.77
C LEU A 135 21.26 -7.41 6.28
N PHE A 136 21.58 -8.17 7.30
CA PHE A 136 22.95 -8.38 7.76
C PHE A 136 23.52 -9.64 7.10
N LYS A 137 24.83 -9.66 6.90
CA LYS A 137 25.51 -10.84 6.38
C LYS A 137 25.27 -12.04 7.32
N ASN A 138 24.81 -13.16 6.75
CA ASN A 138 24.43 -14.40 7.42
C ASN A 138 23.05 -14.39 8.12
N ASP A 139 22.21 -13.41 7.91
CA ASP A 139 20.85 -13.46 8.38
C ASP A 139 20.01 -14.49 7.59
N PHE A 140 18.93 -14.93 8.22
CA PHE A 140 17.91 -15.75 7.56
C PHE A 140 16.72 -14.83 7.19
N VAL A 141 16.22 -14.99 5.98
CA VAL A 141 15.00 -14.31 5.53
C VAL A 141 13.95 -15.35 5.20
N ILE A 142 12.80 -15.28 5.85
CA ILE A 142 11.68 -16.19 5.59
C ILE A 142 10.54 -15.37 5.00
N PHE A 143 10.17 -15.67 3.75
CA PHE A 143 8.98 -15.11 3.11
C PHE A 143 7.83 -16.08 3.24
N ASP A 144 6.85 -15.70 4.03
CA ASP A 144 5.56 -16.36 4.03
C ASP A 144 4.67 -15.73 2.95
N GLU A 145 3.74 -16.48 2.38
CA GLU A 145 2.93 -16.07 1.22
C GLU A 145 3.80 -15.56 0.05
N ALA A 146 4.86 -16.31 -0.25
CA ALA A 146 5.91 -15.90 -1.18
C ALA A 146 5.42 -15.73 -2.64
N GLN A 147 4.22 -16.21 -3.00
CA GLN A 147 3.60 -15.94 -4.30
C GLN A 147 3.42 -14.45 -4.61
N HIS A 148 3.51 -13.58 -3.59
CA HIS A 148 3.42 -12.14 -3.74
C HIS A 148 4.77 -11.45 -3.96
N LEU A 149 5.87 -12.20 -3.88
CA LEU A 149 7.24 -11.66 -3.86
C LEU A 149 7.54 -10.82 -5.10
N ASP A 150 7.33 -11.38 -6.29
CA ASP A 150 7.54 -10.71 -7.55
C ASP A 150 6.73 -9.42 -7.68
N ARG A 151 5.42 -9.49 -7.42
CA ARG A 151 4.51 -8.34 -7.51
C ARG A 151 4.91 -7.21 -6.57
N VAL A 152 5.31 -7.54 -5.34
CA VAL A 152 5.72 -6.52 -4.36
C VAL A 152 7.09 -5.95 -4.72
N ALA A 153 8.05 -6.80 -5.12
CA ALA A 153 9.36 -6.36 -5.57
C ALA A 153 9.25 -5.40 -6.76
N SER A 154 8.51 -5.77 -7.80
CA SER A 154 8.30 -4.95 -9.00
C SER A 154 7.78 -3.55 -8.70
N ARG A 155 6.87 -3.41 -7.69
CA ARG A 155 6.36 -2.11 -7.25
C ARG A 155 7.41 -1.25 -6.56
N HIS A 156 8.36 -1.85 -5.86
CA HIS A 156 9.44 -1.14 -5.16
C HIS A 156 10.65 -0.81 -6.04
N ILE A 157 10.85 -1.59 -7.10
CA ILE A 157 11.89 -1.34 -8.12
C ILE A 157 11.38 -0.30 -9.12
N GLY A 158 10.08 -0.28 -9.38
CA GLY A 158 9.40 0.62 -10.29
C GLY A 158 9.26 2.03 -9.75
N LEU A 159 8.81 2.92 -10.61
CA LEU A 159 8.41 4.28 -10.23
C LEU A 159 6.89 4.41 -10.19
N SER A 160 6.42 5.30 -9.32
CA SER A 160 5.02 5.68 -9.26
C SER A 160 4.93 7.14 -8.80
N VAL A 161 4.27 7.98 -9.59
CA VAL A 161 3.99 9.37 -9.22
C VAL A 161 2.56 9.73 -9.58
N SER A 162 1.82 10.30 -8.62
CA SER A 162 0.43 10.65 -8.85
C SER A 162 0.16 12.14 -8.78
N SER A 163 -0.93 12.58 -9.43
CA SER A 163 -1.40 13.96 -9.37
C SER A 163 -1.67 14.41 -7.93
N GLY A 164 -2.23 13.53 -7.10
CA GLY A 164 -2.45 13.80 -5.67
C GLY A 164 -1.15 13.96 -4.89
N GLN A 165 -0.16 13.09 -5.12
CA GLN A 165 1.14 13.16 -4.48
C GLN A 165 1.89 14.46 -4.85
N MET A 166 1.90 14.83 -6.12
CA MET A 166 2.54 16.05 -6.59
C MET A 166 1.87 17.28 -5.99
N ARG A 167 0.54 17.34 -6.06
CA ARG A 167 -0.25 18.42 -5.45
C ARG A 167 0.01 18.54 -3.95
N PHE A 168 -0.02 17.43 -3.22
CA PHE A 168 0.22 17.42 -1.77
C PHE A 168 1.60 18.00 -1.42
N ASN A 169 2.67 17.55 -2.09
CA ASN A 169 4.04 18.00 -1.80
C ASN A 169 4.22 19.51 -2.12
N LEU A 170 3.62 20.02 -3.18
CA LEU A 170 3.67 21.44 -3.52
C LEU A 170 2.79 22.27 -2.57
N GLN A 171 1.58 21.83 -2.24
CA GLN A 171 0.67 22.53 -1.33
C GLN A 171 1.18 22.54 0.11
N ARG A 172 1.99 21.60 0.52
CA ARG A 172 2.68 21.63 1.81
C ARG A 172 3.63 22.81 1.91
N LEU A 173 4.29 23.20 0.79
CA LEU A 173 5.07 24.43 0.72
C LEU A 173 4.16 25.65 0.73
N TRP A 174 3.18 25.66 -0.17
CA TRP A 174 2.21 26.75 -0.29
C TRP A 174 0.94 26.31 -1.01
N ASN A 175 -0.19 26.51 -0.37
CA ASN A 175 -1.51 26.28 -0.95
C ASN A 175 -2.14 27.62 -1.37
N PRO A 176 -2.30 27.90 -2.68
CA PRO A 176 -2.81 29.17 -3.16
C PRO A 176 -4.27 29.44 -2.79
N ARG A 177 -5.09 28.40 -2.48
CA ARG A 177 -6.50 28.58 -2.09
C ARG A 177 -6.67 28.97 -0.63
N THR A 178 -5.80 28.48 0.24
CA THR A 178 -5.90 28.71 1.69
C THR A 178 -4.85 29.69 2.20
N GLU A 179 -3.88 30.04 1.34
CA GLU A 179 -2.70 30.86 1.66
C GLU A 179 -1.88 30.30 2.83
N LYS A 180 -1.92 28.96 3.00
CA LYS A 180 -1.25 28.23 4.07
C LYS A 180 -0.10 27.36 3.52
N GLY A 181 0.83 27.02 4.38
CA GLY A 181 1.98 26.16 4.09
C GLY A 181 3.26 26.65 4.77
N ILE A 182 4.36 25.92 4.60
CA ILE A 182 5.66 26.26 5.24
C ILE A 182 6.11 27.67 4.85
N LEU A 183 5.93 28.07 3.60
CA LEU A 183 6.37 29.37 3.09
C LEU A 183 5.56 30.58 3.64
N SER A 184 4.36 30.36 4.19
CA SER A 184 3.55 31.42 4.79
C SER A 184 4.26 32.09 5.97
N PHE A 185 5.04 31.34 6.73
CA PHE A 185 5.81 31.85 7.87
C PHE A 185 7.10 32.56 7.46
N LEU A 186 7.64 32.23 6.30
CA LEU A 186 8.93 32.77 5.81
C LEU A 186 8.80 34.06 5.02
N ARG A 187 7.58 34.50 4.71
CA ARG A 187 7.27 35.74 3.96
C ARG A 187 8.08 35.92 2.66
N LYS A 188 8.37 34.84 1.94
CA LYS A 188 9.20 34.82 0.71
C LYS A 188 8.31 34.77 -0.55
N GLY A 189 7.68 35.86 -0.93
CA GLY A 189 6.72 35.97 -2.04
C GLY A 189 7.23 35.41 -3.39
N ALA A 190 8.50 35.60 -3.72
CA ALA A 190 9.07 35.05 -4.96
C ALA A 190 9.10 33.51 -5.02
N VAL A 191 9.29 32.83 -3.87
CA VAL A 191 9.26 31.37 -3.82
C VAL A 191 7.83 30.86 -3.88
N VAL A 192 6.90 31.56 -3.23
CA VAL A 192 5.46 31.28 -3.28
C VAL A 192 4.97 31.28 -4.73
N GLN A 193 5.37 32.28 -5.53
CA GLN A 193 4.99 32.36 -6.95
C GLN A 193 5.51 31.14 -7.74
N LYS A 194 6.77 30.73 -7.52
CA LYS A 194 7.33 29.53 -8.19
C LYS A 194 6.56 28.26 -7.84
N VAL A 195 6.10 28.12 -6.59
CA VAL A 195 5.28 26.98 -6.17
C VAL A 195 3.90 27.03 -6.83
N ALA A 196 3.28 28.22 -6.92
CA ALA A 196 2.00 28.40 -7.59
C ALA A 196 2.10 28.05 -9.09
N ASP A 197 3.15 28.53 -9.77
CA ASP A 197 3.42 28.20 -11.16
C ASP A 197 3.64 26.68 -11.36
N ALA A 198 4.38 26.02 -10.46
CA ALA A 198 4.60 24.58 -10.51
C ALA A 198 3.29 23.78 -10.29
N LEU A 199 2.40 24.25 -9.42
CA LEU A 199 1.07 23.65 -9.22
C LEU A 199 0.21 23.75 -10.47
N GLU A 200 0.19 24.91 -11.13
CA GLU A 200 -0.56 25.12 -12.37
C GLU A 200 -0.05 24.21 -13.49
N GLN A 201 1.29 24.13 -13.67
CA GLN A 201 1.88 23.23 -14.67
C GLN A 201 1.65 21.75 -14.35
N ALA A 202 1.61 21.39 -13.07
CA ALA A 202 1.28 20.04 -12.64
C ALA A 202 -0.17 19.68 -12.99
N GLU A 203 -1.14 20.55 -12.73
CA GLU A 203 -2.54 20.33 -13.11
C GLU A 203 -2.66 20.17 -14.63
N LYS A 204 -2.03 21.05 -15.39
CA LYS A 204 -2.03 21.01 -16.86
C LYS A 204 -1.42 19.71 -17.39
N LEU A 205 -0.29 19.25 -16.85
CA LEU A 205 0.32 17.97 -17.25
C LEU A 205 -0.64 16.80 -17.09
N PHE A 206 -1.30 16.69 -15.93
CA PHE A 206 -2.23 15.59 -15.68
C PHE A 206 -3.52 15.69 -16.50
N ASP A 207 -3.98 16.90 -16.82
CA ASP A 207 -5.12 17.12 -17.74
C ASP A 207 -4.76 16.70 -19.16
N GLU A 208 -3.57 17.07 -19.66
CA GLU A 208 -3.06 16.64 -20.97
C GLU A 208 -2.86 15.12 -21.02
N MET A 209 -2.31 14.51 -19.94
CA MET A 209 -2.18 13.07 -19.81
C MET A 209 -3.54 12.36 -19.85
N GLU A 210 -4.54 12.89 -19.14
CA GLU A 210 -5.89 12.32 -19.18
C GLU A 210 -6.49 12.42 -20.58
N PHE A 211 -6.32 13.53 -21.26
CA PHE A 211 -6.77 13.71 -22.63
C PHE A 211 -6.09 12.74 -23.61
N ALA A 212 -4.77 12.59 -23.51
CA ALA A 212 -4.00 11.63 -24.31
C ALA A 212 -4.45 10.18 -24.04
N CYS A 213 -4.65 9.82 -22.78
CA CYS A 213 -5.18 8.51 -22.40
C CYS A 213 -6.58 8.25 -22.96
N LYS A 214 -7.49 9.25 -22.95
CA LYS A 214 -8.82 9.13 -23.57
C LYS A 214 -8.71 8.87 -25.07
N ALA A 215 -7.85 9.60 -25.77
CA ALA A 215 -7.63 9.44 -27.20
C ALA A 215 -7.04 8.06 -27.55
N LEU A 216 -6.15 7.52 -26.73
CA LEU A 216 -5.64 6.15 -26.86
C LEU A 216 -6.72 5.10 -26.62
N TYR A 217 -7.56 5.32 -25.61
CA TYR A 217 -8.63 4.42 -25.24
C TYR A 217 -9.75 4.34 -26.29
N GLU A 218 -10.12 5.45 -26.90
CA GLU A 218 -11.14 5.50 -27.96
C GLU A 218 -10.76 4.68 -29.21
N LYS A 219 -9.45 4.48 -29.42
CA LYS A 219 -8.91 3.63 -30.48
C LYS A 219 -8.91 2.14 -30.13
N ALA A 220 -9.17 1.79 -28.85
CA ALA A 220 -9.20 0.41 -28.38
C ALA A 220 -10.54 -0.29 -28.69
N PRO A 221 -10.62 -1.64 -28.76
CA PRO A 221 -11.87 -2.37 -28.98
C PRO A 221 -12.92 -2.04 -27.92
N ARG A 222 -14.19 -1.85 -28.36
CA ARG A 222 -15.32 -1.25 -27.62
C ARG A 222 -15.84 -1.96 -26.37
N HIS A 223 -15.20 -2.96 -25.80
CA HIS A 223 -15.75 -3.71 -24.66
C HIS A 223 -15.40 -3.16 -23.29
N LEU A 224 -14.67 -2.06 -23.19
CA LEU A 224 -14.35 -1.41 -21.93
C LEU A 224 -15.07 -0.06 -21.87
N ARG A 225 -16.06 0.09 -20.99
CA ARG A 225 -16.82 1.35 -20.84
C ARG A 225 -16.08 2.44 -20.07
N GLU A 226 -15.13 2.05 -19.19
CA GLU A 226 -14.28 2.98 -18.43
C GLU A 226 -12.89 2.33 -18.26
N TRP A 227 -11.83 3.08 -18.54
CA TRP A 227 -10.50 2.60 -18.27
C TRP A 227 -10.08 2.94 -16.83
N LYS A 228 -9.53 1.97 -16.14
CA LYS A 228 -8.92 2.14 -14.84
C LYS A 228 -7.39 2.15 -14.94
N GLU A 229 -6.88 1.37 -15.88
CA GLU A 229 -5.45 1.22 -16.17
C GLU A 229 -5.26 1.22 -17.69
N LEU A 230 -4.27 1.96 -18.18
CA LEU A 230 -3.96 2.05 -19.60
C LEU A 230 -2.44 1.99 -19.82
N ARG A 231 -1.99 1.02 -20.61
CA ARG A 231 -0.58 0.91 -21.00
C ARG A 231 -0.19 2.00 -21.99
N ILE A 232 0.94 2.64 -21.71
CA ILE A 232 1.55 3.65 -22.57
C ILE A 232 2.76 3.04 -23.27
N ARG A 233 2.70 2.96 -24.60
CA ARG A 233 3.72 2.28 -25.43
C ARG A 233 4.61 3.22 -26.20
N GLN A 234 4.37 4.50 -26.13
CA GLN A 234 5.13 5.53 -26.84
C GLN A 234 5.64 6.55 -25.84
N ALA A 235 6.90 6.92 -25.97
CA ALA A 235 7.47 8.05 -25.27
C ALA A 235 6.82 9.37 -25.75
N ASP A 236 6.93 10.39 -24.94
CA ASP A 236 6.57 11.77 -25.27
C ASP A 236 5.11 11.94 -25.73
N ILE A 237 4.17 11.16 -25.16
CA ILE A 237 2.72 11.30 -25.46
C ILE A 237 2.14 12.62 -24.97
N VAL A 238 2.80 13.27 -24.02
CA VAL A 238 2.60 14.64 -23.54
C VAL A 238 3.93 15.33 -23.37
N GLU A 239 3.95 16.65 -23.40
CA GLU A 239 5.14 17.46 -23.10
C GLU A 239 5.45 17.43 -21.61
N ASP A 240 6.74 17.44 -21.24
CA ASP A 240 7.15 17.61 -19.83
C ASP A 240 7.02 19.07 -19.38
N LEU A 241 5.86 19.37 -18.84
CA LEU A 241 5.53 20.72 -18.35
C LEU A 241 6.05 20.99 -16.95
N VAL A 242 6.51 19.97 -16.20
CA VAL A 242 6.77 20.12 -14.75
C VAL A 242 8.25 20.06 -14.37
N SER A 243 9.11 19.42 -15.13
CA SER A 243 10.53 19.28 -14.76
C SER A 243 11.21 20.62 -14.53
N LEU A 244 11.02 21.60 -15.41
CA LEU A 244 11.61 22.92 -15.26
C LEU A 244 10.99 23.74 -14.12
N PRO A 245 9.66 23.86 -13.97
CA PRO A 245 9.04 24.50 -12.80
C PRO A 245 9.47 23.88 -11.47
N LEU A 246 9.49 22.55 -11.36
CA LEU A 246 9.93 21.85 -10.14
C LEU A 246 11.41 22.13 -9.83
N GLN A 247 12.27 22.19 -10.84
CA GLN A 247 13.67 22.53 -10.66
C GLN A 247 13.83 23.96 -10.14
N ARG A 248 13.05 24.94 -10.63
CA ARG A 248 13.06 26.32 -10.14
C ARG A 248 12.60 26.42 -8.68
N VAL A 249 11.62 25.61 -8.29
CA VAL A 249 11.20 25.49 -6.87
C VAL A 249 12.34 24.94 -6.03
N ARG A 250 12.99 23.86 -6.46
CA ARG A 250 14.12 23.24 -5.76
C ARG A 250 15.29 24.19 -5.53
N GLU A 251 15.68 24.95 -6.54
CA GLU A 251 16.74 25.96 -6.44
C GLU A 251 16.38 27.05 -5.42
N ALA A 252 15.13 27.49 -5.43
CA ALA A 252 14.66 28.49 -4.46
C ALA A 252 14.61 27.93 -3.03
N LEU A 253 14.24 26.64 -2.87
CA LEU A 253 14.28 25.97 -1.57
C LEU A 253 15.73 25.80 -1.08
N GLY A 254 16.69 25.47 -1.96
CA GLY A 254 18.11 25.36 -1.61
C GLY A 254 18.63 26.67 -0.99
N GLN A 255 18.32 27.83 -1.59
CA GLN A 255 18.67 29.13 -1.05
C GLN A 255 18.03 29.44 0.32
N LEU A 256 16.78 28.96 0.52
CA LEU A 256 16.10 29.13 1.81
C LEU A 256 16.73 28.23 2.90
N ILE A 257 17.11 27.00 2.56
CA ILE A 257 17.75 26.07 3.47
C ILE A 257 19.08 26.63 3.97
N GLU A 258 19.90 27.20 3.07
CA GLU A 258 21.19 27.81 3.40
C GLU A 258 21.06 29.02 4.33
N THR A 259 19.95 29.75 4.23
CA THR A 259 19.70 31.00 5.00
C THR A 259 18.81 30.78 6.22
N SER A 260 18.34 29.57 6.49
CA SER A 260 17.43 29.27 7.60
C SER A 260 18.21 29.14 8.91
N GLU A 261 17.82 29.94 9.90
CA GLU A 261 18.35 29.84 11.28
C GLU A 261 17.62 28.79 12.12
N ASP A 262 16.42 28.36 11.71
CA ASP A 262 15.62 27.35 12.39
C ASP A 262 15.89 25.97 11.82
N GLU A 263 16.59 25.12 12.59
CA GLU A 263 16.92 23.73 12.19
C GLU A 263 15.69 22.91 11.82
N GLU A 264 14.54 23.16 12.44
CA GLU A 264 13.31 22.42 12.21
C GLU A 264 12.70 22.77 10.86
N THR A 265 12.58 24.06 10.57
CA THR A 265 12.11 24.55 9.27
C THR A 265 13.07 24.14 8.15
N SER A 266 14.37 24.18 8.40
CA SER A 266 15.40 23.70 7.47
C SER A 266 15.22 22.22 7.14
N ALA A 267 15.02 21.36 8.14
CA ALA A 267 14.79 19.93 7.93
C ALA A 267 13.50 19.67 7.10
N GLU A 268 12.42 20.42 7.34
CA GLU A 268 11.20 20.33 6.53
C GLU A 268 11.43 20.74 5.08
N LEU A 269 12.15 21.83 4.85
CA LEU A 269 12.48 22.30 3.51
C LEU A 269 13.39 21.30 2.76
N ILE A 270 14.37 20.72 3.43
CA ILE A 270 15.23 19.67 2.87
C ILE A 270 14.37 18.49 2.41
N GLU A 271 13.47 18.00 3.25
CA GLU A 271 12.60 16.86 2.89
C GLU A 271 11.65 17.21 1.73
N CYS A 272 11.07 18.40 1.72
CA CYS A 272 10.26 18.87 0.58
C CYS A 272 11.09 18.92 -0.70
N ASN A 273 12.31 19.46 -0.64
CA ASN A 273 13.23 19.55 -1.78
C ASN A 273 13.59 18.15 -2.34
N ARG A 274 13.88 17.19 -1.46
CA ARG A 274 14.17 15.81 -1.82
C ARG A 274 12.97 15.17 -2.54
N ARG A 275 11.76 15.28 -1.99
CA ARG A 275 10.53 14.72 -2.58
C ARG A 275 10.20 15.34 -3.94
N ILE A 276 10.40 16.64 -4.09
CA ILE A 276 10.20 17.31 -5.38
C ILE A 276 11.22 16.82 -6.41
N ALA A 277 12.47 16.52 -5.98
CA ALA A 277 13.45 15.90 -6.86
C ALA A 277 12.97 14.53 -7.37
N GLU A 278 12.56 13.65 -6.45
CA GLU A 278 12.07 12.32 -6.79
C GLU A 278 10.86 12.36 -7.73
N ILE A 279 9.91 13.27 -7.48
CA ILE A 279 8.74 13.47 -8.35
C ILE A 279 9.16 13.94 -9.74
N ARG A 280 10.06 14.93 -9.82
CA ARG A 280 10.58 15.45 -11.10
C ARG A 280 11.23 14.35 -11.91
N ASP A 281 12.13 13.60 -11.30
CA ASP A 281 12.89 12.54 -11.96
C ASP A 281 11.97 11.38 -12.41
N ALA A 282 10.99 11.02 -11.58
CA ALA A 282 10.00 10.01 -11.94
C ALA A 282 9.12 10.44 -13.13
N VAL A 283 8.70 11.72 -13.20
CA VAL A 283 7.94 12.23 -14.35
C VAL A 283 8.79 12.21 -15.61
N ALA A 284 10.02 12.69 -15.55
CA ALA A 284 10.93 12.70 -16.70
C ALA A 284 11.20 11.28 -17.24
N VAL A 285 11.45 10.31 -16.34
CA VAL A 285 11.62 8.89 -16.70
C VAL A 285 10.36 8.32 -17.33
N PHE A 286 9.18 8.65 -16.78
CA PHE A 286 7.91 8.16 -17.33
C PHE A 286 7.64 8.70 -18.74
N ILE A 287 7.74 10.01 -18.93
CA ILE A 287 7.43 10.67 -20.22
C ILE A 287 8.42 10.20 -21.29
N GLY A 288 9.73 10.26 -20.99
CA GLY A 288 10.78 9.85 -21.94
C GLY A 288 10.92 8.33 -22.09
N GLN A 289 10.25 7.52 -21.27
CA GLN A 289 10.38 6.06 -21.24
C GLN A 289 11.86 5.60 -21.21
N MET A 290 12.68 6.28 -20.40
CA MET A 290 14.13 6.13 -20.42
C MET A 290 14.63 4.81 -19.82
N ALA A 291 13.81 4.10 -19.04
CA ALA A 291 14.17 2.82 -18.46
C ALA A 291 13.87 1.70 -19.45
N GLU A 292 14.94 1.05 -19.96
CA GLU A 292 14.82 -0.11 -20.82
C GLU A 292 14.14 -1.28 -20.10
N GLN A 293 13.40 -2.11 -20.84
CA GLN A 293 12.68 -3.28 -20.32
C GLN A 293 11.68 -2.95 -19.20
N HIS A 294 11.08 -1.76 -19.25
CA HIS A 294 9.99 -1.39 -18.35
C HIS A 294 8.64 -1.34 -19.07
N VAL A 295 7.59 -1.62 -18.33
CA VAL A 295 6.21 -1.37 -18.74
C VAL A 295 5.77 -0.06 -18.12
N TYR A 296 5.21 0.82 -18.96
CA TYR A 296 4.66 2.11 -18.54
C TYR A 296 3.15 2.09 -18.63
N TRP A 297 2.47 2.58 -17.60
CA TRP A 297 1.01 2.68 -17.60
C TRP A 297 0.52 3.84 -16.76
N VAL A 298 -0.65 4.34 -17.11
CA VAL A 298 -1.39 5.32 -16.32
C VAL A 298 -2.53 4.61 -15.63
N GLU A 299 -2.71 4.87 -14.34
CA GLU A 299 -3.77 4.30 -13.52
C GLU A 299 -4.63 5.42 -12.93
N ARG A 300 -5.94 5.20 -12.88
CA ARG A 300 -6.89 6.04 -12.14
C ARG A 300 -7.10 5.47 -10.75
N THR A 301 -6.81 6.29 -9.76
CA THR A 301 -6.92 5.92 -8.34
C THR A 301 -7.81 6.91 -7.58
N GLY A 302 -8.05 6.63 -6.30
CA GLY A 302 -8.89 7.48 -5.44
C GLY A 302 -10.38 7.17 -5.52
N ARG A 303 -11.14 7.78 -4.60
CA ARG A 303 -12.56 7.48 -4.38
C ARG A 303 -13.45 7.66 -5.62
N ASN A 304 -13.12 8.62 -6.50
CA ASN A 304 -13.86 8.94 -7.72
C ASN A 304 -13.02 8.74 -8.98
N LEU A 305 -11.93 7.96 -8.93
CA LEU A 305 -11.00 7.74 -10.05
C LEU A 305 -10.43 9.05 -10.64
N GLN A 306 -10.32 10.10 -9.83
CA GLN A 306 -9.86 11.43 -10.26
C GLN A 306 -8.35 11.63 -10.11
N ASN A 307 -7.67 10.74 -9.36
CA ASN A 307 -6.26 10.81 -9.17
C ASN A 307 -5.56 9.95 -10.24
N LEU A 308 -4.81 10.58 -11.13
CA LEU A 308 -4.00 9.89 -12.11
C LEU A 308 -2.64 9.53 -11.51
N SER A 309 -2.20 8.30 -11.73
CA SER A 309 -0.88 7.81 -11.33
C SER A 309 -0.10 7.36 -12.57
N LEU A 310 1.07 7.92 -12.75
CA LEU A 310 2.06 7.53 -13.75
C LEU A 310 2.93 6.45 -13.14
N ASN A 311 2.99 5.28 -13.77
CA ASN A 311 3.69 4.14 -13.21
C ASN A 311 4.62 3.52 -14.24
N ALA A 312 5.79 3.05 -13.80
CA ALA A 312 6.62 2.16 -14.57
C ALA A 312 7.20 1.06 -13.68
N ALA A 313 7.29 -0.15 -14.21
CA ALA A 313 7.92 -1.26 -13.53
C ALA A 313 8.72 -2.11 -14.51
N PRO A 314 9.80 -2.76 -14.08
CA PRO A 314 10.54 -3.68 -14.93
C PRO A 314 9.64 -4.84 -15.35
N ILE A 315 9.85 -5.32 -16.57
CA ILE A 315 9.15 -6.51 -17.11
C ILE A 315 9.54 -7.75 -16.31
N ASP A 316 10.79 -7.80 -15.88
CA ASP A 316 11.36 -8.91 -15.12
C ASP A 316 12.04 -8.40 -13.85
N SER A 317 11.48 -8.78 -12.69
CA SER A 317 12.08 -8.49 -11.39
C SER A 317 13.13 -9.53 -10.96
N ALA A 318 13.22 -10.65 -11.66
CA ALA A 318 14.09 -11.77 -11.30
C ALA A 318 15.56 -11.37 -11.22
N ASP A 319 16.03 -10.53 -12.14
CA ASP A 319 17.44 -10.10 -12.15
C ASP A 319 17.80 -9.25 -10.93
N PHE A 320 16.90 -8.36 -10.50
CA PHE A 320 17.08 -7.60 -9.28
C PHE A 320 17.09 -8.52 -8.04
N LEU A 321 16.10 -9.42 -7.94
CA LEU A 321 15.96 -10.34 -6.81
C LEU A 321 17.15 -11.31 -6.75
N ARG A 322 17.59 -11.82 -7.89
CA ARG A 322 18.77 -12.69 -7.99
C ARG A 322 20.02 -12.02 -7.42
N ARG A 323 20.27 -10.76 -7.79
CA ARG A 323 21.47 -10.02 -7.35
C ARG A 323 21.34 -9.52 -5.92
N ARG A 324 20.20 -8.95 -5.53
CA ARG A 324 20.06 -8.21 -4.28
C ARG A 324 19.53 -9.07 -3.13
N LEU A 325 18.75 -10.11 -3.41
CA LEU A 325 18.17 -10.98 -2.40
C LEU A 325 18.86 -12.34 -2.36
N PHE A 326 18.77 -13.13 -3.42
CA PHE A 326 19.32 -14.49 -3.44
C PHE A 326 20.84 -14.53 -3.52
N GLY A 327 21.48 -13.49 -4.08
CA GLY A 327 22.95 -13.29 -4.13
C GLY A 327 23.53 -12.50 -2.96
N SER A 328 22.74 -12.11 -1.97
CA SER A 328 23.20 -11.28 -0.83
C SER A 328 24.10 -12.02 0.18
N GLY A 329 24.20 -13.34 0.10
CA GLY A 329 24.86 -14.19 1.11
C GLY A 329 23.99 -14.55 2.30
N SER A 330 22.75 -14.06 2.37
CA SER A 330 21.75 -14.46 3.36
C SER A 330 21.00 -15.70 2.91
N SER A 331 20.58 -16.55 3.84
CA SER A 331 19.75 -17.70 3.56
C SER A 331 18.29 -17.26 3.39
N VAL A 332 17.71 -17.53 2.22
CA VAL A 332 16.33 -17.13 1.88
C VAL A 332 15.44 -18.38 1.81
N ILE A 333 14.35 -18.36 2.54
CA ILE A 333 13.33 -19.41 2.56
C ILE A 333 12.01 -18.80 2.08
N CYS A 334 11.43 -19.37 1.00
CA CYS A 334 10.13 -18.96 0.48
C CYS A 334 9.10 -20.05 0.79
N THR A 335 8.02 -19.68 1.47
CA THR A 335 6.91 -20.58 1.82
C THR A 335 5.59 -20.04 1.30
N SER A 336 4.72 -20.93 0.83
CA SER A 336 3.34 -20.63 0.47
C SER A 336 2.56 -21.92 0.21
N ALA A 337 1.24 -21.83 0.30
CA ALA A 337 0.35 -22.91 -0.11
C ALA A 337 0.16 -23.00 -1.63
N THR A 338 0.56 -21.98 -2.41
CA THR A 338 0.18 -21.83 -3.83
C THR A 338 1.35 -21.50 -4.75
N LEU A 339 2.59 -21.88 -4.44
CA LEU A 339 3.75 -21.66 -5.31
C LEU A 339 3.79 -22.60 -6.52
N ALA A 340 3.28 -23.82 -6.36
CA ALA A 340 3.30 -24.81 -7.42
C ALA A 340 2.11 -24.63 -8.37
N VAL A 341 2.39 -24.59 -9.65
CA VAL A 341 1.39 -24.67 -10.73
C VAL A 341 1.23 -26.14 -11.12
N ALA A 342 -0.02 -26.59 -11.30
CA ALA A 342 -0.27 -27.97 -11.78
C ALA A 342 0.34 -28.14 -13.17
N ASP A 343 1.28 -29.07 -13.29
CA ASP A 343 1.92 -29.41 -14.56
C ASP A 343 1.04 -30.44 -15.30
N LEU A 344 0.09 -29.93 -16.07
CA LEU A 344 -0.83 -30.75 -16.86
C LEU A 344 -0.13 -31.58 -17.96
N GLU A 345 1.07 -31.16 -18.40
CA GLU A 345 1.80 -31.81 -19.49
C GLU A 345 2.71 -32.97 -19.04
N ARG A 346 2.95 -33.12 -17.73
CA ARG A 346 3.88 -34.12 -17.19
C ARG A 346 3.22 -35.23 -16.38
N SER A 347 1.96 -35.52 -16.66
CA SER A 347 1.21 -36.61 -16.02
C SER A 347 1.86 -38.01 -16.24
N ASP A 348 2.70 -38.12 -17.26
CA ASP A 348 3.29 -39.41 -17.67
C ASP A 348 4.61 -39.76 -16.93
N LEU A 349 5.13 -38.85 -16.10
CA LEU A 349 6.33 -39.12 -15.32
C LEU A 349 6.04 -40.00 -14.09
N PRO A 350 6.97 -40.90 -13.71
CA PRO A 350 6.89 -41.66 -12.46
C PRO A 350 6.69 -40.70 -11.25
N VAL A 351 5.89 -41.13 -10.28
CA VAL A 351 5.52 -40.35 -9.08
C VAL A 351 6.74 -39.73 -8.38
N GLU A 352 7.85 -40.48 -8.28
CA GLU A 352 9.11 -40.02 -7.69
C GLU A 352 9.77 -38.88 -8.45
N LYS A 353 9.62 -38.83 -9.78
CA LYS A 353 10.11 -37.74 -10.61
C LYS A 353 9.15 -36.57 -10.68
N ARG A 354 7.84 -36.76 -10.46
CA ARG A 354 6.86 -35.68 -10.37
C ARG A 354 7.13 -34.77 -9.16
N ALA A 355 7.54 -35.34 -8.04
CA ALA A 355 7.91 -34.59 -6.84
C ALA A 355 9.16 -33.70 -7.03
N LEU A 356 10.06 -34.09 -7.94
CA LEU A 356 11.27 -33.31 -8.28
C LEU A 356 11.06 -32.29 -9.41
N CYS A 357 10.04 -32.54 -10.24
CA CYS A 357 9.63 -31.65 -11.35
C CYS A 357 8.33 -30.92 -11.00
N SER A 358 8.20 -30.49 -9.75
CA SER A 358 7.02 -29.76 -9.28
C SER A 358 6.82 -28.48 -10.09
N GLY A 359 5.58 -28.03 -10.24
CA GLY A 359 5.22 -26.76 -10.87
C GLY A 359 5.84 -25.50 -10.23
N LEU A 360 6.90 -25.65 -9.44
CA LEU A 360 7.67 -24.57 -8.83
C LEU A 360 8.59 -23.82 -9.83
N ASP A 361 8.86 -24.41 -11.01
CA ASP A 361 9.74 -23.78 -12.01
C ASP A 361 9.27 -22.39 -12.41
N TYR A 362 7.96 -22.20 -12.55
CA TYR A 362 7.40 -20.89 -12.88
C TYR A 362 7.77 -19.84 -11.82
N PHE A 363 7.50 -20.13 -10.55
CA PHE A 363 7.83 -19.21 -9.45
C PHE A 363 9.33 -18.96 -9.34
N ILE A 364 10.14 -20.01 -9.41
CA ILE A 364 11.60 -19.93 -9.32
C ILE A 364 12.19 -19.02 -10.40
N ASN A 365 11.76 -19.18 -11.64
CA ASN A 365 12.22 -18.35 -12.75
C ASN A 365 11.74 -16.91 -12.59
N GLN A 366 10.51 -16.71 -12.12
CA GLN A 366 9.93 -15.37 -11.94
C GLN A 366 10.62 -14.56 -10.85
N VAL A 367 11.16 -15.22 -9.81
CA VAL A 367 11.88 -14.52 -8.74
C VAL A 367 13.41 -14.61 -8.86
N GLY A 368 13.94 -15.34 -9.84
CA GLY A 368 15.38 -15.49 -10.03
C GLY A 368 16.08 -16.37 -9.00
N ALA A 369 15.39 -17.41 -8.50
CA ALA A 369 15.88 -18.33 -7.47
C ALA A 369 16.30 -19.71 -8.03
N GLU A 370 16.97 -19.74 -9.19
CA GLU A 370 17.28 -20.96 -9.95
C GLU A 370 18.11 -21.98 -9.15
N THR A 371 18.94 -21.51 -8.24
CA THR A 371 19.81 -22.36 -7.39
C THR A 371 19.13 -22.88 -6.13
N ALA A 372 17.87 -22.50 -5.86
CA ALA A 372 17.16 -22.86 -4.65
C ALA A 372 16.84 -24.37 -4.59
N ARG A 373 16.91 -24.94 -3.41
CA ARG A 373 16.36 -26.26 -3.12
C ARG A 373 14.84 -26.18 -3.10
N ARG A 374 14.19 -27.23 -3.58
CA ARG A 374 12.73 -27.30 -3.75
C ARG A 374 12.14 -28.37 -2.84
N ALA A 375 11.01 -28.04 -2.23
CA ALA A 375 10.21 -29.01 -1.49
C ALA A 375 8.72 -28.71 -1.68
N GLN A 376 7.93 -29.73 -1.96
CA GLN A 376 6.48 -29.65 -2.02
C GLN A 376 5.90 -30.69 -1.07
N LEU A 377 5.10 -30.24 -0.12
CA LEU A 377 4.43 -31.08 0.86
C LEU A 377 2.95 -31.20 0.49
N GLY A 378 2.38 -32.37 0.65
CA GLY A 378 0.94 -32.58 0.49
C GLY A 378 0.14 -31.96 1.64
N SER A 379 -1.17 -31.81 1.44
CA SER A 379 -2.09 -31.37 2.48
C SER A 379 -2.36 -32.52 3.48
N PRO A 380 -2.44 -32.24 4.79
CA PRO A 380 -2.89 -33.23 5.78
C PRO A 380 -4.41 -33.43 5.75
N PHE A 381 -5.16 -32.61 5.01
CA PHE A 381 -6.62 -32.63 4.96
C PHE A 381 -7.12 -33.48 3.80
N ASP A 382 -8.13 -34.31 4.07
CA ASP A 382 -8.88 -35.05 3.04
C ASP A 382 -10.00 -34.14 2.49
N TYR A 383 -9.70 -33.43 1.40
CA TYR A 383 -10.65 -32.51 0.78
C TYR A 383 -11.83 -33.23 0.12
N GLU A 384 -11.66 -34.46 -0.34
CA GLU A 384 -12.74 -35.24 -0.98
C GLU A 384 -13.85 -35.57 0.01
N GLN A 385 -13.49 -35.86 1.26
CA GLN A 385 -14.45 -36.14 2.32
C GLN A 385 -14.96 -34.89 3.03
N ASN A 386 -14.10 -33.86 3.22
CA ASN A 386 -14.40 -32.72 4.09
C ASN A 386 -14.92 -31.49 3.37
N VAL A 387 -14.81 -31.41 2.03
CA VAL A 387 -15.23 -30.23 1.24
C VAL A 387 -16.28 -30.62 0.21
N LYS A 388 -17.35 -29.83 0.16
CA LYS A 388 -18.37 -29.92 -0.91
C LYS A 388 -18.29 -28.65 -1.75
N LEU A 389 -17.94 -28.79 -3.03
CA LEU A 389 -17.91 -27.71 -3.99
C LEU A 389 -19.27 -27.62 -4.71
N TYR A 390 -19.92 -26.45 -4.60
CA TYR A 390 -21.12 -26.12 -5.36
C TYR A 390 -20.78 -25.10 -6.43
N VAL A 391 -21.23 -25.32 -7.66
CA VAL A 391 -21.03 -24.41 -8.77
C VAL A 391 -22.39 -24.00 -9.33
N ALA A 392 -22.70 -22.71 -9.24
CA ALA A 392 -23.91 -22.15 -9.83
C ALA A 392 -23.75 -22.07 -11.36
N GLY A 393 -24.28 -23.05 -12.08
CA GLY A 393 -24.06 -23.22 -13.53
C GLY A 393 -24.80 -22.24 -14.44
N LYS A 394 -25.78 -21.51 -13.93
CA LYS A 394 -26.60 -20.54 -14.70
C LYS A 394 -26.64 -19.19 -13.99
N MET A 395 -25.53 -18.49 -14.05
CA MET A 395 -25.46 -17.10 -13.58
C MET A 395 -25.56 -16.15 -14.78
N PRO A 396 -26.23 -14.99 -14.62
CA PRO A 396 -26.18 -13.91 -15.59
C PRO A 396 -24.74 -13.40 -15.81
N ASP A 397 -24.50 -12.68 -16.89
CA ASP A 397 -23.20 -12.01 -17.09
C ASP A 397 -22.93 -11.05 -15.90
N PRO A 398 -21.73 -11.08 -15.28
CA PRO A 398 -21.39 -10.18 -14.18
C PRO A 398 -21.53 -8.68 -14.47
N ARG A 399 -21.75 -8.31 -15.74
CA ARG A 399 -21.98 -6.93 -16.19
C ARG A 399 -23.46 -6.59 -16.37
N SER A 400 -24.36 -7.57 -16.25
CA SER A 400 -25.81 -7.33 -16.36
C SER A 400 -26.39 -6.83 -15.04
N ASP A 401 -27.47 -6.08 -15.12
CA ASP A 401 -28.19 -5.58 -13.95
C ASP A 401 -28.83 -6.71 -13.13
N GLU A 402 -29.12 -7.85 -13.76
CA GLU A 402 -29.71 -9.05 -13.14
C GLU A 402 -28.69 -9.83 -12.25
N TYR A 403 -27.40 -9.48 -12.33
CA TYR A 403 -26.35 -10.24 -11.62
C TYR A 403 -26.44 -10.10 -10.11
N ALA A 404 -26.80 -8.92 -9.59
CA ALA A 404 -26.96 -8.67 -8.18
C ALA A 404 -28.09 -9.50 -7.58
N ASP A 405 -29.27 -9.52 -8.23
CA ASP A 405 -30.44 -10.30 -7.82
C ASP A 405 -30.13 -11.80 -7.78
N ALA A 406 -29.43 -12.30 -8.82
CA ALA A 406 -29.02 -13.71 -8.89
C ALA A 406 -28.00 -14.06 -7.78
N LEU A 407 -27.08 -13.14 -7.46
CA LEU A 407 -26.15 -13.33 -6.33
C LEU A 407 -26.90 -13.37 -5.00
N SER A 408 -27.81 -12.42 -4.75
CA SER A 408 -28.62 -12.36 -3.53
C SER A 408 -29.39 -13.66 -3.33
N HIS A 409 -30.01 -14.19 -4.40
CA HIS A 409 -30.71 -15.47 -4.39
C HIS A 409 -29.79 -16.63 -3.99
N TRP A 410 -28.65 -16.81 -4.64
CA TRP A 410 -27.74 -17.92 -4.36
C TRP A 410 -27.05 -17.79 -3.02
N ILE A 411 -26.62 -16.59 -2.63
CA ILE A 411 -26.05 -16.33 -1.30
C ILE A 411 -27.09 -16.69 -0.22
N GLY A 412 -28.32 -16.23 -0.35
CA GLY A 412 -29.41 -16.57 0.57
C GLY A 412 -29.68 -18.07 0.64
N HIS A 413 -29.62 -18.79 -0.48
CA HIS A 413 -29.76 -20.24 -0.52
C HIS A 413 -28.67 -20.94 0.32
N PHE A 414 -27.40 -20.64 0.08
CA PHE A 414 -26.28 -21.27 0.76
C PHE A 414 -26.15 -20.85 2.23
N ILE A 415 -26.48 -19.63 2.58
CA ILE A 415 -26.48 -19.14 3.97
C ILE A 415 -27.55 -19.87 4.81
N ARG A 416 -28.73 -20.16 4.24
CA ARG A 416 -29.77 -20.96 4.92
C ARG A 416 -29.32 -22.39 5.21
N MET A 417 -28.49 -22.99 4.34
CA MET A 417 -27.95 -24.35 4.56
C MET A 417 -27.03 -24.43 5.76
N THR A 418 -26.27 -23.37 6.06
CA THR A 418 -25.28 -23.32 7.13
C THR A 418 -25.70 -22.47 8.33
N HIS A 419 -26.85 -21.82 8.22
CA HIS A 419 -27.36 -20.85 9.18
C HIS A 419 -26.34 -19.77 9.53
N GLY A 420 -25.90 -19.03 8.53
CA GLY A 420 -24.75 -18.14 8.62
C GLY A 420 -23.43 -18.89 8.43
N LYS A 421 -22.47 -18.66 9.31
CA LYS A 421 -21.13 -19.29 9.33
C LYS A 421 -20.39 -19.13 8.00
N ALA A 422 -20.59 -17.98 7.33
CA ALA A 422 -20.18 -17.82 5.93
C ALA A 422 -19.29 -16.60 5.71
N PHE A 423 -18.27 -16.77 4.88
CA PHE A 423 -17.62 -15.68 4.16
C PHE A 423 -18.22 -15.55 2.77
N VAL A 424 -18.59 -14.34 2.39
CA VAL A 424 -19.01 -13.98 1.03
C VAL A 424 -17.96 -13.04 0.45
N LEU A 425 -17.17 -13.54 -0.48
CA LEU A 425 -15.99 -12.86 -0.99
C LEU A 425 -16.28 -12.22 -2.36
N PHE A 426 -16.09 -10.90 -2.42
CA PHE A 426 -16.36 -10.07 -3.58
C PHE A 426 -15.07 -9.52 -4.18
N THR A 427 -15.09 -9.25 -5.48
CA THR A 427 -14.04 -8.51 -6.20
C THR A 427 -14.42 -7.04 -6.43
N ASN A 428 -15.66 -6.66 -6.12
CA ASN A 428 -16.20 -5.31 -6.34
C ASN A 428 -16.94 -4.80 -5.08
N GLY A 429 -16.44 -3.73 -4.48
CA GLY A 429 -17.02 -3.17 -3.27
C GLY A 429 -18.38 -2.48 -3.45
N LYS A 430 -18.70 -2.00 -4.67
CA LYS A 430 -20.02 -1.42 -4.96
C LYS A 430 -21.07 -2.54 -4.94
N LEU A 431 -20.83 -3.61 -5.71
CA LEU A 431 -21.70 -4.78 -5.77
C LEU A 431 -21.87 -5.42 -4.38
N MET A 432 -20.80 -5.55 -3.61
CA MET A 432 -20.85 -6.08 -2.24
C MET A 432 -21.83 -5.31 -1.34
N ARG A 433 -21.78 -3.97 -1.37
CA ARG A 433 -22.68 -3.13 -0.57
C ARG A 433 -24.13 -3.17 -1.08
N GLU A 434 -24.33 -3.28 -2.38
CA GLU A 434 -25.62 -3.40 -3.02
C GLU A 434 -26.31 -4.71 -2.59
N VAL A 435 -25.64 -5.84 -2.76
CA VAL A 435 -26.14 -7.16 -2.34
C VAL A 435 -26.37 -7.23 -0.83
N ALA A 436 -25.44 -6.71 -0.02
CA ALA A 436 -25.59 -6.70 1.43
C ALA A 436 -26.84 -5.90 1.87
N LYS A 437 -27.13 -4.78 1.21
CA LYS A 437 -28.31 -3.95 1.48
C LYS A 437 -29.60 -4.65 1.04
N GLU A 438 -29.60 -5.29 -0.12
CA GLU A 438 -30.76 -6.03 -0.63
C GLU A 438 -31.13 -7.19 0.31
N MET A 439 -30.13 -7.89 0.85
CA MET A 439 -30.32 -9.04 1.73
C MET A 439 -30.59 -8.68 3.20
N GLU A 440 -30.66 -7.40 3.58
CA GLU A 440 -30.82 -6.97 4.97
C GLU A 440 -32.10 -7.53 5.60
N SER A 441 -33.21 -7.59 4.86
CA SER A 441 -34.46 -8.19 5.33
C SER A 441 -34.33 -9.68 5.60
N ASP A 442 -33.66 -10.42 4.72
CA ASP A 442 -33.44 -11.87 4.82
C ASP A 442 -32.59 -12.20 6.05
N PHE A 443 -31.54 -11.41 6.30
CA PHE A 443 -30.69 -11.58 7.48
C PHE A 443 -31.45 -11.32 8.78
N ASN A 444 -32.30 -10.30 8.81
CA ASN A 444 -33.13 -10.00 9.98
C ASN A 444 -34.13 -11.12 10.26
N GLU A 445 -34.79 -11.66 9.24
CA GLU A 445 -35.71 -12.79 9.38
C GLU A 445 -35.04 -14.07 9.88
N LEU A 446 -33.81 -14.30 9.45
CA LEU A 446 -33.01 -15.48 9.84
C LEU A 446 -32.29 -15.30 11.20
N GLY A 447 -32.31 -14.11 11.77
CA GLY A 447 -31.53 -13.78 12.97
C GLY A 447 -30.03 -13.84 12.75
N ILE A 448 -29.57 -13.58 11.53
CA ILE A 448 -28.16 -13.62 11.14
C ILE A 448 -27.58 -12.22 11.14
N ARG A 449 -26.42 -12.03 11.75
CA ARG A 449 -25.70 -10.77 11.74
C ARG A 449 -24.84 -10.66 10.48
N ALA A 450 -25.05 -9.62 9.67
CA ALA A 450 -24.20 -9.31 8.53
C ALA A 450 -23.08 -8.33 8.93
N LEU A 451 -21.82 -8.73 8.70
CA LEU A 451 -20.64 -7.92 8.89
C LEU A 451 -20.12 -7.50 7.49
N VAL A 452 -20.25 -6.22 7.13
CA VAL A 452 -19.94 -5.73 5.78
C VAL A 452 -18.70 -4.85 5.81
N GLN A 453 -17.68 -5.22 5.04
CA GLN A 453 -16.44 -4.44 4.97
C GLN A 453 -16.69 -3.03 4.40
N GLY A 454 -16.07 -2.02 5.05
CA GLY A 454 -16.18 -0.62 4.62
C GLY A 454 -17.39 0.12 5.20
N THR A 455 -18.05 -0.41 6.23
CA THR A 455 -19.13 0.24 6.98
C THR A 455 -18.66 0.89 8.30
N GLY A 456 -17.35 1.10 8.46
CA GLY A 456 -16.76 1.79 9.61
C GLY A 456 -16.09 0.89 10.64
N THR A 457 -16.36 -0.42 10.62
CA THR A 457 -15.69 -1.37 11.52
C THR A 457 -14.32 -1.76 10.96
N PRO A 458 -13.21 -1.62 11.70
CA PRO A 458 -11.90 -2.08 11.27
C PRO A 458 -11.87 -3.58 10.99
N ARG A 459 -11.04 -4.00 10.00
CA ARG A 459 -10.93 -5.41 9.57
C ARG A 459 -10.67 -6.37 10.72
N ALA A 460 -9.75 -6.03 11.62
CA ALA A 460 -9.40 -6.89 12.76
C ALA A 460 -10.57 -7.07 13.72
N ALA A 461 -11.27 -6.00 14.08
CA ALA A 461 -12.44 -6.03 14.93
C ALA A 461 -13.60 -6.82 14.29
N MET A 462 -13.80 -6.67 12.98
CA MET A 462 -14.80 -7.42 12.21
C MET A 462 -14.50 -8.92 12.23
N LEU A 463 -13.23 -9.32 12.06
CA LEU A 463 -12.81 -10.70 12.11
C LEU A 463 -13.01 -11.31 13.51
N GLU A 464 -12.68 -10.59 14.56
CA GLU A 464 -12.91 -11.04 15.95
C GLU A 464 -14.39 -11.18 16.27
N GLN A 465 -15.23 -10.25 15.84
CA GLN A 465 -16.69 -10.37 15.97
C GLN A 465 -17.22 -11.61 15.24
N PHE A 466 -16.72 -11.89 14.04
CA PHE A 466 -17.11 -13.06 13.28
C PHE A 466 -16.68 -14.37 13.95
N LYS A 467 -15.47 -14.44 14.51
CA LYS A 467 -14.98 -15.61 15.26
C LYS A 467 -15.82 -15.92 16.50
N GLN A 468 -16.32 -14.89 17.17
CA GLN A 468 -17.10 -15.03 18.39
C GLN A 468 -18.57 -15.38 18.12
N ASP A 469 -19.07 -15.06 16.93
CA ASP A 469 -20.46 -15.27 16.54
C ASP A 469 -20.58 -16.39 15.50
N THR A 470 -21.13 -17.53 15.92
CA THR A 470 -21.29 -18.73 15.06
C THR A 470 -22.48 -18.63 14.10
N THR A 471 -23.24 -17.51 14.08
CA THR A 471 -24.37 -17.31 13.16
C THR A 471 -24.19 -16.15 12.21
N SER A 472 -23.05 -15.47 12.26
CA SER A 472 -22.79 -14.30 11.40
C SER A 472 -22.36 -14.65 9.98
N VAL A 473 -22.49 -13.65 9.10
CA VAL A 473 -22.00 -13.68 7.72
C VAL A 473 -21.08 -12.49 7.50
N LEU A 474 -19.91 -12.71 6.92
CA LEU A 474 -18.95 -11.65 6.60
C LEU A 474 -18.86 -11.43 5.10
N PHE A 475 -19.17 -10.20 4.67
CA PHE A 475 -18.99 -9.72 3.31
C PHE A 475 -17.63 -9.04 3.20
N GLY A 476 -16.70 -9.64 2.43
CA GLY A 476 -15.30 -9.21 2.36
C GLY A 476 -14.82 -8.98 0.93
N LEU A 477 -13.82 -8.11 0.82
CA LEU A 477 -13.04 -7.84 -0.39
C LEU A 477 -11.65 -8.51 -0.29
N ASP A 478 -10.75 -8.16 -1.18
CA ASP A 478 -9.40 -8.75 -1.35
C ASP A 478 -8.66 -9.04 -0.02
N SER A 479 -8.83 -8.17 0.98
CA SER A 479 -8.18 -8.37 2.29
C SER A 479 -8.70 -9.57 3.08
N PHE A 480 -9.88 -10.10 2.74
CA PHE A 480 -10.45 -11.32 3.35
C PHE A 480 -10.26 -12.57 2.48
N TRP A 481 -9.71 -12.44 1.28
CA TRP A 481 -9.40 -13.58 0.43
C TRP A 481 -8.16 -14.35 0.90
N GLN A 482 -7.28 -13.68 1.63
CA GLN A 482 -6.01 -14.25 2.09
C GLN A 482 -5.66 -13.71 3.49
N GLY A 483 -4.78 -14.43 4.21
CA GLY A 483 -4.29 -14.00 5.52
C GLY A 483 -5.37 -13.96 6.61
N VAL A 484 -6.35 -14.84 6.52
CA VAL A 484 -7.44 -14.96 7.50
C VAL A 484 -7.48 -16.40 7.98
N ASP A 485 -7.42 -16.58 9.28
CA ASP A 485 -7.59 -17.88 9.94
C ASP A 485 -8.79 -17.80 10.90
N VAL A 486 -9.77 -18.65 10.63
CA VAL A 486 -11.00 -18.79 11.45
C VAL A 486 -11.19 -20.25 11.78
N PRO A 487 -10.57 -20.72 12.85
CA PRO A 487 -10.71 -22.11 13.28
C PRO A 487 -12.11 -22.36 13.87
N GLY A 488 -12.59 -23.61 13.75
CA GLY A 488 -13.81 -24.08 14.37
C GLY A 488 -15.08 -23.81 13.57
N GLU A 489 -16.21 -23.75 14.28
CA GLU A 489 -17.53 -23.75 13.67
C GLU A 489 -17.97 -22.43 13.06
N SER A 490 -17.30 -21.31 13.36
CA SER A 490 -17.72 -19.99 12.93
C SER A 490 -17.62 -19.82 11.40
N LEU A 491 -16.75 -20.60 10.73
CA LEU A 491 -16.61 -20.58 9.28
C LEU A 491 -16.70 -22.00 8.72
N SER A 492 -17.84 -22.34 8.15
CA SER A 492 -18.07 -23.60 7.45
C SER A 492 -18.50 -23.43 5.99
N ASN A 493 -18.70 -22.18 5.56
CA ASN A 493 -19.17 -21.85 4.21
C ASN A 493 -18.36 -20.70 3.63
N VAL A 494 -17.83 -20.87 2.42
CA VAL A 494 -17.13 -19.82 1.68
C VAL A 494 -17.78 -19.66 0.31
N ILE A 495 -18.34 -18.48 0.06
CA ILE A 495 -19.04 -18.15 -1.18
C ILE A 495 -18.16 -17.19 -1.99
N LEU A 496 -17.67 -17.64 -3.14
CA LEU A 496 -16.94 -16.81 -4.09
C LEU A 496 -17.94 -16.26 -5.10
N THR A 497 -18.17 -14.96 -5.08
CA THR A 497 -19.16 -14.33 -5.97
C THR A 497 -18.64 -14.25 -7.41
N ARG A 498 -17.33 -14.15 -7.58
CA ARG A 498 -16.64 -14.15 -8.87
C ARG A 498 -15.17 -14.50 -8.66
N LEU A 499 -14.58 -15.17 -9.65
CA LEU A 499 -13.14 -15.40 -9.67
C LEU A 499 -12.36 -14.07 -9.88
N PRO A 500 -11.24 -13.86 -9.20
CA PRO A 500 -10.49 -12.59 -9.18
C PRO A 500 -9.56 -12.43 -10.40
N PHE A 501 -10.10 -12.56 -11.62
CA PHE A 501 -9.35 -12.40 -12.88
C PHE A 501 -9.81 -11.15 -13.64
#